data_6399a425c3661303d69c236c19fa7f35
#
_entry.id   6399a425c3661303d69c236c19fa7f35
#
_cell.length_a   1.000
_cell.length_b   1.000
_cell.length_c   1.000
_cell.angle_alpha   90.00
_cell.angle_beta   90.00
_cell.angle_gamma   90.00
#
_symmetry.space_group_name_H-M   'P 1'
#
loop_
_entity.id
_entity.type
_entity.pdbx_description
1 polymer ?
#
loop_
_entity_poly.entity_id
_entity_poly.type
_entity_poly.pdbx_seq_one_letter_code
_entity_poly.pdbx_strand_id
1 'polypeptide(L)'
;KGKSRHDVVGCNSRLDTLQAAVLRVKLRHLDGYAAARQAAADRYDAGLAGVPGIQTPVRRPESTHVFHQYTLRVAHGRRAALAEHLKAQGIPTMIYYPLPLHRQLAYRSERYPDGCFPVAEQLCAEVLSLPMHTELRADTQELIIQAIKSFLKS
;
A
#
# COMPACT_ATOMS: atom_id res chain seq x y z
N LYS A 1 -5.91 -12.35 -17.39
CA LYS A 1 -6.50 -12.21 -16.05
C LYS A 1 -5.61 -11.28 -15.25
N GLY A 2 -6.17 -10.34 -14.50
CA GLY A 2 -5.40 -9.37 -13.72
C GLY A 2 -4.81 -10.01 -12.46
N LYS A 3 -3.65 -9.55 -12.01
CA LYS A 3 -2.90 -10.06 -10.83
C LYS A 3 -3.71 -10.15 -9.53
N SER A 4 -4.77 -9.33 -9.39
CA SER A 4 -5.59 -9.24 -8.17
C SER A 4 -6.98 -9.85 -8.31
N ARG A 5 -7.21 -10.68 -9.34
CA ARG A 5 -8.47 -11.41 -9.54
C ARG A 5 -8.25 -12.91 -9.48
N HIS A 6 -8.98 -13.59 -8.63
CA HIS A 6 -8.89 -15.01 -8.37
C HIS A 6 -10.21 -15.71 -8.68
N ASP A 7 -10.19 -16.59 -9.65
CA ASP A 7 -11.37 -17.37 -10.09
C ASP A 7 -11.43 -18.74 -9.40
N VAL A 8 -10.26 -19.25 -8.95
CA VAL A 8 -10.11 -20.57 -8.33
C VAL A 8 -9.24 -20.46 -7.10
N VAL A 9 -9.55 -21.22 -6.07
CA VAL A 9 -8.72 -21.34 -4.85
C VAL A 9 -7.46 -22.11 -5.19
N GLY A 10 -6.30 -21.53 -4.88
CA GLY A 10 -4.99 -22.17 -5.03
C GLY A 10 -4.36 -22.52 -3.69
N CYS A 11 -3.10 -22.94 -3.73
CA CYS A 11 -2.28 -23.15 -2.54
C CYS A 11 -1.14 -22.14 -2.47
N ASN A 12 -0.65 -21.89 -1.27
CA ASN A 12 0.54 -21.08 -1.03
C ASN A 12 1.68 -22.05 -0.65
N SER A 13 2.73 -22.08 -1.47
CA SER A 13 3.95 -22.87 -1.23
C SER A 13 5.13 -21.92 -1.16
N ARG A 14 5.84 -21.93 -0.04
CA ARG A 14 6.91 -20.97 0.25
C ARG A 14 8.09 -21.63 0.92
N LEU A 15 9.23 -20.92 0.80
CA LEU A 15 10.51 -21.17 1.42
C LEU A 15 11.15 -22.46 0.91
N ASP A 16 11.56 -22.45 -0.36
CA ASP A 16 12.50 -23.42 -0.88
C ASP A 16 13.96 -23.14 -0.40
N THR A 17 14.86 -24.07 -0.65
CA THR A 17 16.26 -23.99 -0.20
C THR A 17 17.01 -22.79 -0.77
N LEU A 18 16.74 -22.41 -2.03
CA LEU A 18 17.36 -21.24 -2.66
C LEU A 18 16.87 -19.95 -2.02
N GLN A 19 15.57 -19.83 -1.77
CA GLN A 19 15.00 -18.69 -1.04
C GLN A 19 15.59 -18.59 0.38
N ALA A 20 15.72 -19.71 1.09
CA ALA A 20 16.32 -19.75 2.42
C ALA A 20 17.78 -19.30 2.40
N ALA A 21 18.58 -19.70 1.42
CA ALA A 21 19.97 -19.27 1.27
C ALA A 21 20.08 -17.76 1.06
N VAL A 22 19.26 -17.18 0.19
CA VAL A 22 19.19 -15.71 -0.02
C VAL A 22 18.76 -14.99 1.25
N LEU A 23 17.73 -15.48 1.94
CA LEU A 23 17.22 -14.87 3.16
C LEU A 23 18.25 -14.88 4.30
N ARG A 24 19.09 -15.92 4.43
CA ARG A 24 20.17 -15.96 5.42
C ARG A 24 21.16 -14.79 5.27
N VAL A 25 21.46 -14.39 4.03
CA VAL A 25 22.32 -13.22 3.78
C VAL A 25 21.58 -11.92 4.15
N LYS A 26 20.33 -11.78 3.71
CA LYS A 26 19.53 -10.58 3.93
C LYS A 26 19.16 -10.35 5.39
N LEU A 27 19.02 -11.41 6.18
CA LEU A 27 18.64 -11.34 7.59
C LEU A 27 19.61 -10.48 8.42
N ARG A 28 20.89 -10.47 8.06
CA ARG A 28 21.91 -9.63 8.74
C ARG A 28 21.67 -8.12 8.59
N HIS A 29 20.89 -7.72 7.60
CA HIS A 29 20.57 -6.32 7.29
C HIS A 29 19.13 -5.94 7.67
N LEU A 30 18.36 -6.86 8.27
CA LEU A 30 16.93 -6.69 8.49
C LEU A 30 16.60 -5.46 9.34
N ASP A 31 17.33 -5.24 10.43
CA ASP A 31 17.09 -4.09 11.33
C ASP A 31 17.40 -2.77 10.63
N GLY A 32 18.47 -2.71 9.84
CA GLY A 32 18.79 -1.54 9.02
C GLY A 32 17.70 -1.26 7.96
N TYR A 33 17.17 -2.31 7.33
CA TYR A 33 16.06 -2.17 6.38
C TYR A 33 14.77 -1.70 7.05
N ALA A 34 14.47 -2.19 8.25
CA ALA A 34 13.32 -1.74 9.01
C ALA A 34 13.45 -0.26 9.40
N ALA A 35 14.61 0.15 9.92
CA ALA A 35 14.90 1.53 10.28
C ALA A 35 14.80 2.49 9.08
N ALA A 36 15.36 2.12 7.92
CA ALA A 36 15.28 2.93 6.71
C ALA A 36 13.82 3.13 6.23
N ARG A 37 12.99 2.07 6.29
CA ARG A 37 11.57 2.16 5.96
C ARG A 37 10.77 3.00 6.96
N GLN A 38 11.09 2.90 8.24
CA GLN A 38 10.47 3.75 9.28
C GLN A 38 10.81 5.23 9.04
N ALA A 39 12.07 5.55 8.76
CA ALA A 39 12.48 6.92 8.44
C ALA A 39 11.80 7.46 7.17
N ALA A 40 11.60 6.60 6.16
CA ALA A 40 10.83 6.97 4.97
C ALA A 40 9.34 7.20 5.29
N ALA A 41 8.75 6.38 6.16
CA ALA A 41 7.37 6.57 6.62
C ALA A 41 7.21 7.86 7.43
N ASP A 42 8.17 8.20 8.30
CA ASP A 42 8.16 9.45 9.07
C ASP A 42 8.13 10.68 8.14
N ARG A 43 8.91 10.65 7.06
CA ARG A 43 8.89 11.74 6.06
C ARG A 43 7.55 11.84 5.34
N TYR A 44 6.92 10.72 4.98
CA TYR A 44 5.58 10.73 4.39
C TYR A 44 4.54 11.24 5.37
N ASP A 45 4.56 10.78 6.64
CA ASP A 45 3.63 11.23 7.66
C ASP A 45 3.73 12.75 7.86
N ALA A 46 4.94 13.27 8.01
CA ALA A 46 5.18 14.71 8.16
C ALA A 46 4.75 15.50 6.91
N GLY A 47 5.13 14.99 5.73
CA GLY A 47 4.83 15.66 4.46
C GLY A 47 3.36 15.66 4.07
N LEU A 48 2.60 14.66 4.48
CA LEU A 48 1.17 14.51 4.14
C LEU A 48 0.24 14.87 5.32
N ALA A 49 0.79 15.31 6.46
CA ALA A 49 0.00 15.73 7.61
C ALA A 49 -0.98 16.86 7.23
N GLY A 50 -2.24 16.71 7.61
CA GLY A 50 -3.28 17.72 7.39
C GLY A 50 -3.69 17.93 5.92
N VAL A 51 -3.23 17.09 4.98
CA VAL A 51 -3.64 17.18 3.58
C VAL A 51 -5.10 16.70 3.44
N PRO A 52 -6.04 17.56 3.01
CA PRO A 52 -7.45 17.17 2.92
C PRO A 52 -7.67 15.98 2.00
N GLY A 53 -8.50 15.03 2.44
CA GLY A 53 -8.83 13.84 1.65
C GLY A 53 -7.76 12.74 1.64
N ILE A 54 -6.63 12.94 2.34
CA ILE A 54 -5.59 11.91 2.55
C ILE A 54 -5.57 11.50 4.02
N GLN A 55 -5.59 10.20 4.26
CA GLN A 55 -5.34 9.61 5.57
C GLN A 55 -4.09 8.74 5.49
N THR A 56 -3.08 9.08 6.28
CA THR A 56 -1.85 8.29 6.44
C THR A 56 -2.11 7.08 7.35
N PRO A 57 -1.24 6.04 7.31
CA PRO A 57 -1.38 4.88 8.19
C PRO A 57 -1.32 5.28 9.66
N VAL A 58 -2.28 4.79 10.46
CA VAL A 58 -2.25 4.98 11.92
C VAL A 58 -1.18 4.08 12.52
N ARG A 59 -0.33 4.64 13.36
CA ARG A 59 0.68 3.89 14.13
C ARG A 59 0.17 3.63 15.53
N ARG A 60 0.22 2.37 15.96
CA ARG A 60 -0.08 1.99 17.34
C ARG A 60 1.16 2.20 18.22
N PRO A 61 1.03 2.86 19.38
CA PRO A 61 2.18 3.14 20.26
C PRO A 61 2.80 1.87 20.86
N GLU A 62 2.02 0.83 21.00
CA GLU A 62 2.45 -0.47 21.55
C GLU A 62 3.11 -1.40 20.53
N SER A 63 3.29 -0.96 19.29
CA SER A 63 3.82 -1.80 18.21
C SER A 63 4.78 -1.05 17.31
N THR A 64 5.85 -1.72 16.86
CA THR A 64 6.73 -1.22 15.79
C THR A 64 6.21 -1.66 14.44
N HIS A 65 6.06 -0.72 13.51
CA HIS A 65 5.64 -1.00 12.14
C HIS A 65 6.86 -1.01 11.22
N VAL A 66 7.01 -2.04 10.40
CA VAL A 66 8.15 -2.19 9.48
C VAL A 66 7.92 -1.63 8.08
N PHE A 67 6.73 -1.13 7.80
CA PHE A 67 6.35 -0.48 6.53
C PHE A 67 6.78 -1.26 5.28
N HIS A 68 6.36 -2.53 5.18
CA HIS A 68 6.48 -3.27 3.93
C HIS A 68 5.86 -2.49 2.76
N GLN A 69 4.74 -1.83 3.03
CA GLN A 69 4.05 -0.88 2.16
C GLN A 69 3.70 0.37 2.97
N TYR A 70 3.61 1.52 2.30
CA TYR A 70 3.05 2.74 2.86
C TYR A 70 1.73 3.04 2.13
N THR A 71 0.61 2.69 2.76
CA THR A 71 -0.71 2.72 2.14
C THR A 71 -1.54 3.86 2.69
N LEU A 72 -1.88 4.80 1.82
CA LEU A 72 -2.82 5.89 2.10
C LEU A 72 -4.27 5.41 1.93
N ARG A 73 -5.20 6.14 2.57
CA ARG A 73 -6.60 6.17 2.14
C ARG A 73 -6.86 7.51 1.45
N VAL A 74 -7.47 7.44 0.27
CA VAL A 74 -7.83 8.61 -0.54
C VAL A 74 -9.34 8.72 -0.57
N ALA A 75 -9.86 9.72 0.12
CA ALA A 75 -11.30 9.93 0.27
C ALA A 75 -11.99 10.46 -1.01
N HIS A 76 -13.30 10.55 -0.95
CA HIS A 76 -14.16 11.20 -1.96
C HIS A 76 -14.04 10.59 -3.37
N GLY A 77 -13.72 9.30 -3.50
CA GLY A 77 -13.60 8.63 -4.79
C GLY A 77 -12.44 9.11 -5.67
N ARG A 78 -11.54 9.95 -5.14
CA ARG A 78 -10.42 10.54 -5.91
C ARG A 78 -9.23 9.59 -6.09
N ARG A 79 -9.24 8.38 -5.52
CA ARG A 79 -8.12 7.43 -5.58
C ARG A 79 -7.65 7.14 -7.01
N ALA A 80 -8.58 6.85 -7.93
CA ALA A 80 -8.23 6.51 -9.32
C ALA A 80 -7.61 7.71 -10.05
N ALA A 81 -8.17 8.89 -9.89
CA ALA A 81 -7.66 10.12 -10.49
C ALA A 81 -6.26 10.48 -9.92
N LEU A 82 -6.04 10.33 -8.61
CA LEU A 82 -4.72 10.52 -8.00
C LEU A 82 -3.70 9.51 -8.54
N ALA A 83 -4.08 8.24 -8.67
CA ALA A 83 -3.19 7.21 -9.21
C ALA A 83 -2.75 7.53 -10.66
N GLU A 84 -3.65 7.97 -11.52
CA GLU A 84 -3.34 8.38 -12.89
C GLU A 84 -2.48 9.66 -12.92
N HIS A 85 -2.76 10.63 -12.05
CA HIS A 85 -1.93 11.84 -11.94
C HIS A 85 -0.48 11.52 -11.54
N LEU A 86 -0.29 10.64 -10.55
CA LEU A 86 1.05 10.19 -10.14
C LEU A 86 1.75 9.40 -11.24
N LYS A 87 1.03 8.51 -11.91
CA LYS A 87 1.55 7.74 -13.05
C LYS A 87 1.99 8.62 -14.20
N ALA A 88 1.26 9.69 -14.52
CA ALA A 88 1.64 10.65 -15.54
C ALA A 88 2.96 11.39 -15.23
N GLN A 89 3.33 11.45 -13.94
CA GLN A 89 4.61 12.01 -13.48
C GLN A 89 5.69 10.92 -13.26
N GLY A 90 5.46 9.69 -13.71
CA GLY A 90 6.40 8.58 -13.57
C GLY A 90 6.48 8.01 -12.13
N ILE A 91 5.54 8.34 -11.25
CA ILE A 91 5.49 7.87 -9.87
C ILE A 91 4.64 6.58 -9.81
N PRO A 92 5.25 5.40 -9.60
CA PRO A 92 4.51 4.15 -9.54
C PRO A 92 3.71 4.05 -8.24
N THR A 93 2.45 3.66 -8.35
CA THR A 93 1.59 3.36 -7.20
C THR A 93 0.92 2.01 -7.35
N MET A 94 0.50 1.41 -6.23
CA MET A 94 -0.15 0.10 -6.23
C MET A 94 -1.40 0.11 -5.36
N ILE A 95 -2.36 -0.74 -5.72
CA ILE A 95 -3.60 -0.93 -4.95
C ILE A 95 -3.61 -2.33 -4.37
N TYR A 96 -3.53 -2.43 -3.05
CA TYR A 96 -3.52 -3.68 -2.29
C TYR A 96 -4.69 -3.71 -1.30
N TYR A 97 -5.93 -4.19 -1.70
CA TYR A 97 -6.30 -4.76 -2.99
C TYR A 97 -7.55 -4.07 -3.55
N PRO A 98 -7.79 -4.09 -4.88
CA PRO A 98 -8.90 -3.36 -5.48
C PRO A 98 -10.26 -4.06 -5.31
N LEU A 99 -10.27 -5.33 -4.90
CA LEU A 99 -11.47 -6.13 -4.74
C LEU A 99 -11.39 -6.93 -3.44
N PRO A 100 -12.38 -6.80 -2.54
CA PRO A 100 -12.39 -7.54 -1.28
C PRO A 100 -12.61 -9.03 -1.51
N LEU A 101 -12.12 -9.85 -0.58
CA LEU A 101 -12.03 -11.30 -0.75
C LEU A 101 -13.38 -11.95 -1.03
N HIS A 102 -14.45 -11.55 -0.32
CA HIS A 102 -15.80 -12.11 -0.48
C HIS A 102 -16.42 -11.83 -1.86
N ARG A 103 -15.90 -10.82 -2.60
CA ARG A 103 -16.33 -10.49 -3.97
C ARG A 103 -15.47 -11.13 -5.05
N GLN A 104 -14.38 -11.81 -4.68
CA GLN A 104 -13.59 -12.61 -5.61
C GLN A 104 -14.40 -13.82 -6.07
N LEU A 105 -14.34 -14.16 -7.36
CA LEU A 105 -15.11 -15.27 -7.93
C LEU A 105 -14.85 -16.59 -7.19
N ALA A 106 -13.60 -16.85 -6.79
CA ALA A 106 -13.20 -18.04 -6.06
C ALA A 106 -13.85 -18.18 -4.64
N TYR A 107 -14.33 -17.07 -4.05
CA TYR A 107 -14.88 -17.04 -2.69
C TYR A 107 -16.31 -16.50 -2.64
N ARG A 108 -16.90 -16.22 -3.80
CA ARG A 108 -18.27 -15.69 -3.87
C ARG A 108 -19.27 -16.69 -3.31
N SER A 109 -20.15 -16.22 -2.43
CA SER A 109 -21.16 -17.04 -1.79
C SER A 109 -22.39 -16.17 -1.48
N GLU A 110 -23.59 -16.73 -1.58
CA GLU A 110 -24.82 -16.08 -1.19
C GLU A 110 -24.85 -15.70 0.29
N ARG A 111 -24.04 -16.39 1.11
CA ARG A 111 -23.87 -16.09 2.54
C ARG A 111 -23.21 -14.73 2.78
N TYR A 112 -22.43 -14.23 1.80
CA TYR A 112 -21.68 -12.98 1.92
C TYR A 112 -21.99 -12.06 0.72
N PRO A 113 -23.20 -11.49 0.66
CA PRO A 113 -23.58 -10.57 -0.43
C PRO A 113 -22.76 -9.27 -0.37
N ASP A 114 -22.84 -8.48 -1.44
CA ASP A 114 -22.28 -7.15 -1.49
C ASP A 114 -22.83 -6.29 -0.34
N GLY A 115 -21.97 -5.51 0.30
CA GLY A 115 -22.30 -4.67 1.45
C GLY A 115 -22.19 -5.37 2.82
N CYS A 116 -21.99 -6.68 2.89
CA CYS A 116 -21.87 -7.39 4.18
C CYS A 116 -20.57 -7.10 4.94
N PHE A 117 -19.53 -6.61 4.26
CA PHE A 117 -18.27 -6.17 4.85
C PHE A 117 -17.94 -4.72 4.46
N PRO A 118 -18.71 -3.73 4.96
CA PRO A 118 -18.63 -2.34 4.48
C PRO A 118 -17.24 -1.72 4.67
N VAL A 119 -16.54 -2.04 5.76
CA VAL A 119 -15.18 -1.54 6.01
C VAL A 119 -14.18 -2.08 4.97
N ALA A 120 -14.24 -3.38 4.66
CA ALA A 120 -13.36 -3.98 3.66
C ALA A 120 -13.65 -3.42 2.25
N GLU A 121 -14.92 -3.24 1.91
CA GLU A 121 -15.34 -2.68 0.63
C GLU A 121 -14.89 -1.22 0.49
N GLN A 122 -15.06 -0.42 1.54
CA GLN A 122 -14.58 0.95 1.57
C GLN A 122 -13.06 1.04 1.42
N LEU A 123 -12.31 0.23 2.17
CA LEU A 123 -10.85 0.19 2.05
C LEU A 123 -10.39 -0.18 0.63
N CYS A 124 -11.02 -1.16 0.01
CA CYS A 124 -10.72 -1.52 -1.39
C CYS A 124 -10.97 -0.38 -2.38
N ALA A 125 -11.91 0.53 -2.07
CA ALA A 125 -12.18 1.70 -2.88
C ALA A 125 -11.20 2.85 -2.66
N GLU A 126 -10.60 2.96 -1.45
CA GLU A 126 -9.83 4.13 -1.04
C GLU A 126 -8.31 3.91 -1.00
N VAL A 127 -7.82 2.68 -0.80
CA VAL A 127 -6.39 2.44 -0.56
C VAL A 127 -5.53 2.68 -1.79
N LEU A 128 -4.37 3.32 -1.56
CA LEU A 128 -3.33 3.56 -2.56
C LEU A 128 -1.96 3.48 -1.87
N SER A 129 -1.10 2.58 -2.32
CA SER A 129 0.25 2.41 -1.78
C SER A 129 1.26 3.21 -2.57
N LEU A 130 2.02 4.04 -1.85
CA LEU A 130 3.12 4.84 -2.37
C LEU A 130 4.42 4.02 -2.48
N PRO A 131 5.41 4.48 -3.28
CA PRO A 131 6.73 3.87 -3.32
C PRO A 131 7.34 3.77 -1.92
N MET A 132 7.79 2.56 -1.55
CA MET A 132 8.38 2.29 -0.24
C MET A 132 9.46 1.23 -0.37
N HIS A 133 10.72 1.64 -0.17
CA HIS A 133 11.90 0.74 -0.16
C HIS A 133 13.01 1.34 0.69
N THR A 134 14.04 0.55 0.99
CA THR A 134 15.13 0.90 1.91
C THR A 134 16.05 2.01 1.39
N GLU A 135 16.06 2.24 0.09
CA GLU A 135 16.94 3.19 -0.61
C GLU A 135 16.16 4.38 -1.18
N LEU A 136 14.94 4.62 -0.66
CA LEU A 136 14.10 5.72 -1.11
C LEU A 136 14.70 7.06 -0.64
N ARG A 137 15.21 7.83 -1.61
CA ARG A 137 15.87 9.10 -1.35
C ARG A 137 14.87 10.16 -0.89
N ALA A 138 15.33 11.05 -0.02
CA ALA A 138 14.49 12.13 0.53
C ALA A 138 13.99 13.10 -0.55
N ASP A 139 14.83 13.42 -1.55
CA ASP A 139 14.44 14.28 -2.67
C ASP A 139 13.34 13.65 -3.54
N THR A 140 13.46 12.35 -3.82
CA THR A 140 12.42 11.59 -4.54
C THR A 140 11.11 11.54 -3.75
N GLN A 141 11.19 11.36 -2.42
CA GLN A 141 10.01 11.40 -1.55
C GLN A 141 9.33 12.78 -1.56
N GLU A 142 10.11 13.86 -1.53
CA GLU A 142 9.56 15.21 -1.59
C GLU A 142 8.81 15.44 -2.90
N LEU A 143 9.35 15.00 -4.03
CA LEU A 143 8.65 15.07 -5.33
C LEU A 143 7.29 14.33 -5.27
N ILE A 144 7.24 13.14 -4.66
CA ILE A 144 6.00 12.37 -4.51
C ILE A 144 5.00 13.13 -3.63
N ILE A 145 5.44 13.69 -2.51
CA ILE A 145 4.61 14.48 -1.58
C ILE A 145 4.04 15.70 -2.29
N GLN A 146 4.86 16.44 -3.03
CA GLN A 146 4.43 17.62 -3.78
C GLN A 146 3.45 17.28 -4.90
N ALA A 147 3.66 16.18 -5.60
CA ALA A 147 2.73 15.68 -6.62
C ALA A 147 1.34 15.38 -6.04
N ILE A 148 1.28 14.76 -4.85
CA ILE A 148 0.01 14.50 -4.15
C ILE A 148 -0.65 15.83 -3.74
N LYS A 149 0.11 16.75 -3.14
CA LYS A 149 -0.42 18.04 -2.69
C LYS A 149 -0.94 18.89 -3.85
N SER A 150 -0.24 18.91 -4.99
CA SER A 150 -0.67 19.68 -6.17
C SER A 150 -1.98 19.15 -6.74
N PHE A 151 -2.16 17.83 -6.82
CA PHE A 151 -3.40 17.22 -7.27
C PHE A 151 -4.61 17.56 -6.37
N LEU A 152 -4.41 17.67 -5.07
CA LEU A 152 -5.51 17.91 -4.13
C LEU A 152 -5.90 19.38 -3.98
N LYS A 153 -5.04 20.29 -4.44
CA LYS A 153 -5.34 21.74 -4.50
C LYS A 153 -6.15 22.12 -5.74
N SER A 154 -6.11 21.26 -6.77
CA SER A 154 -6.93 21.40 -8.00
C SER A 154 -8.31 20.77 -7.82
#